data_5e46ce98d363cf119f529c418e644d50
#
_entry.id   5e46ce98d363cf119f529c418e644d50
#
_cell.length_a   1.000
_cell.length_b   1.000
_cell.length_c   1.000
_cell.angle_alpha   90.00
_cell.angle_beta   90.00
_cell.angle_gamma   90.00
#
_symmetry.space_group_name_H-M   'P 1'
#
loop_
_entity.id
_entity.type
_entity.pdbx_description
1 polymer ?
#
loop_
_entity_poly.entity_id
_entity_poly.type
_entity_poly.pdbx_seq_one_letter_code
_entity_poly.pdbx_strand_id
1 'polypeptide(L)'
;MEEPRKPDESESKEEQTPAFRGLYRHVKIPVKALDCVIIVCIIAILVVVAIEMRNPGFTITFDSKGGTDVAAQNQMYGEKLELPEPPTREGYTFTGWYTDYGCYAPWDVENDTIETDMTLYAGWVEK
;
A
#
# COMPACT_ATOMS: atom_id res chain seq x y z
N MET A 1 74.62 20.08 -11.54
CA MET A 1 73.53 20.49 -11.00
C MET A 1 72.37 19.71 -11.38
N GLU A 2 71.82 19.07 -10.55
CA GLU A 2 70.69 18.35 -10.86
C GLU A 2 69.50 19.07 -10.48
N GLU A 3 68.51 18.99 -11.24
CA GLU A 3 67.38 19.73 -10.89
C GLU A 3 66.57 18.96 -9.95
N PRO A 4 65.87 19.67 -9.16
CA PRO A 4 65.06 19.06 -8.14
C PRO A 4 64.00 18.23 -8.79
N ARG A 5 63.94 17.06 -8.34
CA ARG A 5 62.95 16.18 -8.83
C ARG A 5 61.64 16.59 -8.34
N LYS A 6 60.76 16.75 -9.21
CA LYS A 6 59.44 17.15 -8.78
C LYS A 6 58.77 16.04 -8.02
N PRO A 7 58.07 16.40 -7.03
CA PRO A 7 57.36 15.39 -6.31
C PRO A 7 56.36 14.76 -7.24
N ASP A 8 56.29 13.52 -7.12
CA ASP A 8 55.42 12.79 -7.93
C ASP A 8 54.01 13.08 -7.63
N GLU A 9 53.40 13.86 -8.46
CA GLU A 9 52.03 14.21 -8.22
C GLU A 9 51.07 13.05 -8.33
N SER A 10 51.54 12.01 -8.97
CA SER A 10 50.69 10.86 -9.16
C SER A 10 50.46 10.11 -7.87
N GLU A 11 51.35 10.29 -6.91
CA GLU A 11 51.15 9.57 -5.66
C GLU A 11 49.99 10.04 -4.88
N SER A 12 49.72 11.32 -4.96
CA SER A 12 48.61 11.85 -4.18
C SER A 12 47.27 11.41 -4.69
N LYS A 13 47.24 11.04 -5.96
CA LYS A 13 45.95 10.65 -6.51
C LYS A 13 45.57 9.24 -6.18
N GLU A 14 46.55 8.44 -5.88
CA GLU A 14 46.25 7.05 -5.61
C GLU A 14 45.65 6.82 -4.26
N GLU A 15 45.85 7.76 -3.36
CA GLU A 15 45.35 7.57 -2.04
C GLU A 15 43.89 7.85 -1.90
N GLN A 16 43.31 8.44 -2.91
CA GLN A 16 41.96 8.93 -2.75
C GLN A 16 40.88 7.89 -2.73
N THR A 17 41.12 6.75 -3.28
CA THR A 17 40.03 5.78 -3.33
C THR A 17 40.47 4.36 -3.07
N PRO A 18 41.13 4.11 -2.00
CA PRO A 18 41.60 2.76 -1.75
C PRO A 18 40.53 1.82 -1.24
N ALA A 19 39.62 2.37 -0.47
CA ALA A 19 38.66 1.51 0.18
C ALA A 19 37.68 0.87 -0.78
N PHE A 20 37.21 1.67 -1.72
CA PHE A 20 36.22 1.17 -2.66
C PHE A 20 36.80 0.17 -3.64
N ARG A 21 38.04 0.38 -4.00
CA ARG A 21 38.66 -0.57 -4.92
C ARG A 21 38.83 -1.94 -4.29
N GLY A 22 39.07 -1.95 -3.01
CA GLY A 22 39.25 -3.19 -2.32
C GLY A 22 38.00 -4.06 -2.28
N LEU A 23 36.86 -3.41 -2.17
CA LEU A 23 35.60 -4.12 -2.13
C LEU A 23 35.30 -4.83 -3.44
N TYR A 24 35.53 -4.15 -4.53
CA TYR A 24 35.17 -4.71 -5.83
C TYR A 24 36.27 -5.57 -6.44
N ARG A 25 37.38 -5.67 -5.75
CA ARG A 25 38.50 -6.43 -6.31
C ARG A 25 38.19 -7.89 -6.50
N HIS A 26 37.40 -8.43 -5.58
CA HIS A 26 37.06 -9.84 -5.65
C HIS A 26 35.83 -10.12 -6.47
N VAL A 27 35.12 -9.08 -6.85
CA VAL A 27 33.89 -9.27 -7.60
C VAL A 27 34.23 -9.15 -9.08
N LYS A 28 34.11 -10.25 -9.79
CA LYS A 28 34.38 -10.25 -11.20
C LYS A 28 33.11 -10.15 -12.01
N ILE A 29 32.32 -9.17 -11.70
CA ILE A 29 31.07 -8.96 -12.42
C ILE A 29 31.32 -7.92 -13.48
N PRO A 30 30.97 -8.19 -14.73
CA PRO A 30 31.14 -7.21 -15.78
C PRO A 30 30.23 -6.01 -15.52
N VAL A 31 30.70 -4.84 -15.95
CA VAL A 31 29.96 -3.60 -15.69
C VAL A 31 28.55 -3.67 -16.26
N LYS A 32 28.40 -4.32 -17.40
CA LYS A 32 27.08 -4.42 -18.01
C LYS A 32 26.12 -5.25 -17.18
N ALA A 33 26.61 -6.31 -16.55
CA ALA A 33 25.77 -7.11 -15.69
C ALA A 33 25.38 -6.33 -14.44
N LEU A 34 26.29 -5.50 -13.94
CA LEU A 34 26.00 -4.68 -12.79
C LEU A 34 24.93 -3.66 -13.12
N ASP A 35 25.01 -3.07 -14.32
CA ASP A 35 23.99 -2.13 -14.76
C ASP A 35 22.64 -2.80 -14.87
N CYS A 36 22.58 -4.01 -15.39
CA CYS A 36 21.33 -4.75 -15.49
C CYS A 36 20.73 -5.00 -14.12
N VAL A 37 21.56 -5.35 -13.14
CA VAL A 37 21.08 -5.58 -11.77
C VAL A 37 20.49 -4.29 -11.19
N ILE A 38 21.17 -3.17 -11.41
CA ILE A 38 20.69 -1.88 -10.91
C ILE A 38 19.35 -1.53 -11.54
N ILE A 39 19.23 -1.72 -12.85
CA ILE A 39 17.99 -1.42 -13.57
C ILE A 39 16.86 -2.31 -13.06
N VAL A 40 17.11 -3.59 -12.87
CA VAL A 40 16.11 -4.53 -12.36
C VAL A 40 15.69 -4.13 -10.95
N CYS A 41 16.63 -3.72 -10.11
CA CYS A 41 16.31 -3.27 -8.76
C CYS A 41 15.47 -2.01 -8.77
N ILE A 42 15.78 -1.05 -9.65
CA ILE A 42 15.01 0.17 -9.77
C ILE A 42 13.59 -0.16 -10.22
N ILE A 43 13.45 -1.02 -11.21
CA ILE A 43 12.12 -1.43 -11.69
C ILE A 43 11.35 -2.12 -10.58
N ALA A 44 12.00 -3.00 -9.83
CA ALA A 44 11.36 -3.68 -8.72
C ALA A 44 10.86 -2.70 -7.65
N ILE A 45 11.70 -1.71 -7.32
CA ILE A 45 11.32 -0.68 -6.36
C ILE A 45 10.14 0.14 -6.88
N LEU A 46 10.17 0.52 -8.16
CA LEU A 46 9.09 1.28 -8.76
C LEU A 46 7.78 0.50 -8.76
N VAL A 47 7.85 -0.82 -9.01
CA VAL A 47 6.67 -1.67 -8.98
C VAL A 47 6.11 -1.74 -7.57
N VAL A 48 6.98 -1.91 -6.56
CA VAL A 48 6.53 -1.96 -5.16
C VAL A 48 5.88 -0.63 -4.78
N VAL A 49 6.52 0.49 -5.13
CA VAL A 49 5.97 1.81 -4.82
C VAL A 49 4.63 2.01 -5.52
N ALA A 50 4.51 1.56 -6.77
CA ALA A 50 3.26 1.68 -7.50
C ALA A 50 2.15 0.87 -6.84
N ILE A 51 2.48 -0.30 -6.30
CA ILE A 51 1.50 -1.12 -5.59
C ILE A 51 1.05 -0.41 -4.32
N GLU A 52 2.01 0.18 -3.58
CA GLU A 52 1.68 0.89 -2.36
C GLU A 52 0.91 2.18 -2.63
N MET A 53 1.18 2.81 -3.77
CA MET A 53 0.47 4.03 -4.13
C MET A 53 -0.90 3.76 -4.73
N ARG A 54 -1.20 2.51 -5.01
CA ARG A 54 -2.54 2.17 -5.40
C ARG A 54 -3.44 2.55 -4.25
N ASN A 55 -4.33 3.46 -4.54
CA ASN A 55 -5.30 3.89 -3.54
C ASN A 55 -6.01 2.65 -3.03
N PRO A 56 -5.88 2.33 -1.73
CA PRO A 56 -6.57 1.14 -1.21
C PRO A 56 -8.08 1.31 -1.24
N GLY A 57 -8.55 2.44 -1.73
CA GLY A 57 -9.95 2.72 -1.77
C GLY A 57 -10.44 3.29 -0.45
N PHE A 58 -11.74 3.24 -0.28
CA PHE A 58 -12.37 3.71 0.95
C PHE A 58 -12.75 2.53 1.82
N THR A 59 -12.65 2.72 3.12
CA THR A 59 -12.99 1.69 4.07
C THR A 59 -14.45 1.80 4.44
N ILE A 60 -15.17 0.71 4.24
CA ILE A 60 -16.57 0.61 4.60
C ILE A 60 -16.65 -0.24 5.87
N THR A 61 -17.05 0.37 6.94
CA THR A 61 -17.17 -0.33 8.22
C THR A 61 -18.63 -0.72 8.42
N PHE A 62 -18.85 -1.92 8.91
CA PHE A 62 -20.20 -2.41 9.17
C PHE A 62 -20.42 -2.51 10.67
N ASP A 63 -21.36 -1.74 11.19
CA ASP A 63 -21.72 -1.78 12.60
C ASP A 63 -23.00 -2.59 12.73
N SER A 64 -22.89 -3.79 13.29
CA SER A 64 -24.02 -4.67 13.40
C SER A 64 -24.99 -4.29 14.52
N LYS A 65 -24.66 -3.29 15.33
CA LYS A 65 -25.53 -2.79 16.40
C LYS A 65 -26.03 -3.90 17.32
N GLY A 66 -25.11 -4.72 17.79
CA GLY A 66 -25.46 -5.80 18.71
C GLY A 66 -25.62 -7.15 18.05
N GLY A 67 -25.52 -7.23 16.73
CA GLY A 67 -25.51 -8.51 16.04
C GLY A 67 -24.10 -9.09 15.92
N THR A 68 -23.96 -10.10 15.09
CA THR A 68 -22.66 -10.73 14.86
C THR A 68 -21.74 -9.76 14.14
N ASP A 69 -20.44 -9.90 14.39
CA ASP A 69 -19.46 -9.00 13.79
C ASP A 69 -19.37 -9.20 12.27
N VAL A 70 -19.22 -8.09 11.58
CA VAL A 70 -19.06 -8.08 10.13
C VAL A 70 -17.75 -7.38 9.80
N ALA A 71 -16.93 -8.02 8.97
CA ALA A 71 -15.63 -7.47 8.61
C ALA A 71 -15.78 -6.25 7.70
N ALA A 72 -14.92 -5.25 7.92
CA ALA A 72 -14.90 -4.08 7.07
C ALA A 72 -14.39 -4.46 5.69
N GLN A 73 -14.80 -3.70 4.67
CA GLN A 73 -14.40 -3.91 3.30
C GLN A 73 -13.76 -2.65 2.74
N ASN A 74 -12.88 -2.84 1.77
CA ASN A 74 -12.30 -1.71 1.05
C ASN A 74 -12.85 -1.73 -0.36
N GLN A 75 -13.35 -0.58 -0.82
CA GLN A 75 -13.94 -0.44 -2.13
C GLN A 75 -13.37 0.80 -2.81
N MET A 76 -13.29 0.77 -4.12
CA MET A 76 -12.76 1.90 -4.87
C MET A 76 -13.84 2.93 -5.11
N TYR A 77 -13.40 4.15 -5.42
CA TYR A 77 -14.32 5.25 -5.71
C TYR A 77 -15.23 4.89 -6.88
N GLY A 78 -16.51 5.10 -6.69
CA GLY A 78 -17.49 4.87 -7.74
C GLY A 78 -17.95 3.44 -7.89
N GLU A 79 -17.37 2.52 -7.12
CA GLU A 79 -17.82 1.12 -7.18
C GLU A 79 -19.09 0.94 -6.36
N LYS A 80 -19.83 -0.08 -6.72
CA LYS A 80 -20.99 -0.45 -5.94
C LYS A 80 -20.54 -1.40 -4.84
N LEU A 81 -21.16 -1.23 -3.68
CA LEU A 81 -20.82 -2.04 -2.53
C LEU A 81 -21.49 -3.42 -2.63
N GLU A 82 -20.67 -4.46 -2.47
CA GLU A 82 -21.24 -5.80 -2.31
C GLU A 82 -21.56 -5.99 -0.85
N LEU A 83 -22.80 -6.19 -0.55
CA LEU A 83 -23.23 -6.37 0.83
C LEU A 83 -22.75 -7.70 1.38
N PRO A 84 -22.26 -7.73 2.62
CA PRO A 84 -21.84 -8.98 3.24
C PRO A 84 -23.06 -9.81 3.64
N GLU A 85 -22.80 -11.02 4.12
CA GLU A 85 -23.87 -11.83 4.66
C GLU A 85 -24.56 -11.09 5.79
N PRO A 86 -25.90 -11.19 5.88
CA PRO A 86 -26.62 -10.52 6.95
C PRO A 86 -26.15 -10.98 8.31
N PRO A 87 -25.89 -10.05 9.23
CA PRO A 87 -25.58 -10.46 10.61
C PRO A 87 -26.81 -11.02 11.29
N THR A 88 -26.60 -11.68 12.41
CA THR A 88 -27.70 -12.24 13.18
C THR A 88 -27.66 -11.65 14.58
N ARG A 89 -28.85 -11.46 15.16
CA ARG A 89 -29.00 -10.97 16.51
C ARG A 89 -30.17 -11.70 17.14
N GLU A 90 -29.91 -12.30 18.30
CA GLU A 90 -30.92 -13.09 18.98
C GLU A 90 -32.13 -12.24 19.35
N GLY A 91 -33.31 -12.70 18.98
CA GLY A 91 -34.54 -11.97 19.26
C GLY A 91 -34.90 -10.89 18.27
N TYR A 92 -34.09 -10.73 17.21
CA TYR A 92 -34.30 -9.66 16.25
C TYR A 92 -34.18 -10.18 14.83
N THR A 93 -34.78 -9.47 13.89
CA THR A 93 -34.70 -9.75 12.48
C THR A 93 -33.95 -8.60 11.80
N PHE A 94 -32.96 -8.94 10.97
CA PHE A 94 -32.18 -7.95 10.24
C PHE A 94 -33.03 -7.35 9.12
N THR A 95 -33.04 -6.00 9.06
CA THR A 95 -33.84 -5.30 8.06
C THR A 95 -33.03 -4.70 6.93
N GLY A 96 -31.75 -4.52 7.11
CA GLY A 96 -30.89 -3.96 6.08
C GLY A 96 -29.78 -3.09 6.66
N TRP A 97 -28.98 -2.52 5.76
CA TRP A 97 -27.90 -1.63 6.13
C TRP A 97 -28.31 -0.18 5.89
N TYR A 98 -27.94 0.69 6.79
CA TYR A 98 -28.33 2.10 6.76
C TYR A 98 -27.10 2.99 6.86
N THR A 99 -27.17 4.18 6.28
CA THR A 99 -26.05 5.13 6.30
C THR A 99 -26.00 5.94 7.58
N ASP A 100 -27.08 5.91 8.37
CA ASP A 100 -27.14 6.65 9.63
C ASP A 100 -27.40 5.71 10.80
N TYR A 101 -26.99 6.15 11.98
CA TYR A 101 -27.14 5.36 13.19
C TYR A 101 -28.60 5.12 13.52
N GLY A 102 -29.47 6.08 13.22
CA GLY A 102 -30.89 5.97 13.49
C GLY A 102 -31.65 5.10 12.50
N CYS A 103 -31.00 4.61 11.49
CA CYS A 103 -31.60 3.73 10.47
C CYS A 103 -32.75 4.38 9.72
N TYR A 104 -32.59 5.64 9.37
CA TYR A 104 -33.60 6.34 8.58
C TYR A 104 -33.24 6.36 7.10
N ALA A 105 -31.97 6.22 6.76
CA ALA A 105 -31.49 6.32 5.38
C ALA A 105 -30.88 5.00 4.94
N PRO A 106 -31.68 4.12 4.31
CA PRO A 106 -31.16 2.83 3.88
C PRO A 106 -30.15 2.98 2.75
N TRP A 107 -29.18 2.09 2.73
CA TRP A 107 -28.22 2.04 1.65
C TRP A 107 -28.86 1.45 0.40
N ASP A 108 -28.77 2.17 -0.70
CA ASP A 108 -29.35 1.71 -1.95
C ASP A 108 -28.28 1.00 -2.77
N VAL A 109 -28.35 -0.32 -2.82
CA VAL A 109 -27.36 -1.15 -3.50
C VAL A 109 -27.28 -0.85 -4.98
N GLU A 110 -28.40 -0.43 -5.57
CA GLU A 110 -28.43 -0.21 -7.01
C GLU A 110 -27.92 1.19 -7.42
N ASN A 111 -28.21 2.18 -6.61
CA ASN A 111 -27.92 3.55 -6.99
C ASN A 111 -26.77 4.19 -6.22
N ASP A 112 -26.54 3.77 -4.99
CA ASP A 112 -25.48 4.37 -4.19
C ASP A 112 -24.11 3.81 -4.60
N THR A 113 -23.11 4.68 -4.61
CA THR A 113 -21.74 4.30 -4.91
C THR A 113 -20.83 4.78 -3.78
N ILE A 114 -19.63 4.21 -3.73
CA ILE A 114 -18.67 4.54 -2.69
C ILE A 114 -17.94 5.81 -3.09
N GLU A 115 -18.01 6.84 -2.25
CA GLU A 115 -17.34 8.11 -2.50
C GLU A 115 -16.42 8.55 -1.37
N THR A 116 -16.52 7.90 -0.21
CA THR A 116 -15.73 8.25 0.96
C THR A 116 -15.78 7.08 1.94
N ASP A 117 -14.92 7.14 2.94
CA ASP A 117 -15.00 6.19 4.05
C ASP A 117 -16.35 6.36 4.71
N MET A 118 -16.99 5.26 5.05
CA MET A 118 -18.31 5.31 5.64
C MET A 118 -18.54 4.15 6.58
N THR A 119 -19.52 4.31 7.44
CA THR A 119 -19.98 3.25 8.33
C THR A 119 -21.43 2.97 8.00
N LEU A 120 -21.74 1.71 7.79
CA LEU A 120 -23.11 1.28 7.60
C LEU A 120 -23.60 0.60 8.86
N TYR A 121 -24.83 0.87 9.21
CA TYR A 121 -25.42 0.38 10.46
C TYR A 121 -26.52 -0.62 10.16
N ALA A 122 -26.54 -1.69 10.92
CA ALA A 122 -27.55 -2.73 10.76
C ALA A 122 -28.86 -2.27 11.39
N GLY A 123 -29.95 -2.51 10.68
CA GLY A 123 -31.28 -2.27 11.23
C GLY A 123 -31.86 -3.56 11.80
N TRP A 124 -32.56 -3.46 12.88
CA TRP A 124 -33.16 -4.61 13.58
C TRP A 124 -34.59 -4.34 13.96
N VAL A 125 -35.38 -5.39 13.86
CA VAL A 125 -36.78 -5.36 14.32
C VAL A 125 -36.96 -6.55 15.25
N GLU A 126 -37.69 -6.33 16.34
CA GLU A 126 -37.98 -7.42 17.26
C GLU A 126 -38.84 -8.47 16.57
N LYS A 127 -38.57 -9.69 16.88
CA LYS A 127 -39.36 -10.81 16.36
C LYS A 127 -40.72 -10.88 17.04
#